data_6c4cdd0c42265547f26fe61a0cef8730
#
_entry.id   6c4cdd0c42265547f26fe61a0cef8730
#
_cell.length_a   1.000
_cell.length_b   1.000
_cell.length_c   1.000
_cell.angle_alpha   90.00
_cell.angle_beta   90.00
_cell.angle_gamma   90.00
#
_symmetry.space_group_name_H-M   'P 1'
#
loop_
_entity.id
_entity.type
_entity.pdbx_description
1 polymer ?
#
loop_
_entity_poly.entity_id
_entity_poly.type
_entity_poly.pdbx_seq_one_letter_code
_entity_poly.pdbx_strand_id
1 'polypeptide(L)'
;MEWNNKYNYPTSTRSIVDGSRHYSVNEERLPSVTTILKATESEEKKASLQAWKQRAGQKQAEIITREASSRGSSMHEYLEKFLLGKLNLDLLGDNTRERMMADQIIENGLRNKLDEIWGCEATLYYPGKYAGATDCVGVYENKETIIDFKQSNKPKKDEWIDDYYLQCAAYALAHNTVYGSNITQAVILLCTKDNMFQRFLIEGDRLKDYQNKFLEKVEQFYAQRRAN
;
A
#
# COMPACT_ATOMS: atom_id res chain seq x y z
N MET A 1 5.47 -20.86 -0.69
CA MET A 1 4.75 -19.81 0.06
C MET A 1 4.22 -20.46 1.33
N GLU A 2 4.78 -20.08 2.47
CA GLU A 2 4.45 -20.66 3.78
C GLU A 2 4.14 -19.55 4.77
N TRP A 3 3.21 -19.79 5.70
CA TRP A 3 2.96 -18.87 6.80
C TRP A 3 3.99 -19.08 7.90
N ASN A 4 4.63 -17.97 8.32
CA ASN A 4 5.57 -17.95 9.42
C ASN A 4 5.15 -16.84 10.41
N ASN A 5 4.55 -17.23 11.53
CA ASN A 5 4.11 -16.32 12.60
C ASN A 5 5.31 -15.77 13.42
N LYS A 6 6.32 -15.28 12.71
CA LYS A 6 7.57 -14.75 13.29
C LYS A 6 7.34 -13.53 14.19
N TYR A 7 6.33 -12.72 13.87
CA TYR A 7 6.02 -11.47 14.57
C TYR A 7 4.57 -11.44 15.03
N ASN A 8 4.34 -10.80 16.18
CA ASN A 8 3.00 -10.56 16.71
C ASN A 8 2.58 -9.12 16.37
N TYR A 9 1.78 -8.95 15.34
CA TYR A 9 1.30 -7.63 14.93
C TYR A 9 0.15 -7.18 15.83
N PRO A 10 0.15 -5.89 16.27
CA PRO A 10 -0.92 -5.37 17.09
C PRO A 10 -2.23 -5.26 16.30
N THR A 11 -3.32 -5.40 17.01
CA THR A 11 -4.63 -4.99 16.47
C THR A 11 -4.74 -3.47 16.47
N SER A 12 -5.45 -2.93 15.50
CA SER A 12 -5.72 -1.49 15.45
C SER A 12 -7.17 -1.21 15.09
N THR A 13 -7.65 -0.04 15.53
CA THR A 13 -8.94 0.49 15.13
C THR A 13 -8.73 1.68 14.20
N ARG A 14 -9.35 1.63 13.03
CA ARG A 14 -9.31 2.71 12.04
C ARG A 14 -10.45 3.68 12.26
N SER A 15 -10.15 4.96 12.34
CA SER A 15 -11.12 6.06 12.51
C SER A 15 -10.86 7.17 11.50
N ILE A 16 -11.88 8.02 11.29
CA ILE A 16 -11.75 9.27 10.52
C ILE A 16 -11.87 10.42 11.51
N VAL A 17 -10.86 11.27 11.56
CA VAL A 17 -10.79 12.47 12.39
C VAL A 17 -10.52 13.64 11.47
N ASP A 18 -11.41 14.64 11.46
CA ASP A 18 -11.32 15.83 10.58
C ASP A 18 -11.09 15.47 9.10
N GLY A 19 -11.82 14.44 8.62
CA GLY A 19 -11.68 13.95 7.25
C GLY A 19 -10.40 13.17 6.94
N SER A 20 -9.57 12.92 7.94
CA SER A 20 -8.28 12.23 7.83
C SER A 20 -8.29 10.87 8.53
N ARG A 21 -7.68 9.85 7.90
CA ARG A 21 -7.59 8.51 8.46
C ARG A 21 -6.55 8.44 9.58
N HIS A 22 -6.97 7.88 10.72
CA HIS A 22 -6.11 7.58 11.86
C HIS A 22 -6.24 6.11 12.26
N TYR A 23 -5.21 5.61 12.92
CA TYR A 23 -5.17 4.29 13.53
C TYR A 23 -4.95 4.45 15.04
N SER A 24 -5.80 3.80 15.83
CA SER A 24 -5.54 3.62 17.26
C SER A 24 -4.83 2.28 17.45
N VAL A 25 -3.61 2.31 17.94
CA VAL A 25 -2.72 1.17 18.15
C VAL A 25 -1.88 1.42 19.40
N ASN A 26 -1.80 0.42 20.29
CA ASN A 26 -1.00 0.51 21.54
C ASN A 26 -1.23 1.83 22.32
N GLU A 27 -2.51 2.19 22.52
CA GLU A 27 -2.95 3.43 23.23
C GLU A 27 -2.60 4.75 22.51
N GLU A 28 -1.92 4.70 21.37
CA GLU A 28 -1.65 5.87 20.54
C GLU A 28 -2.69 6.00 19.42
N ARG A 29 -3.08 7.24 19.10
CA ARG A 29 -3.86 7.55 17.90
C ARG A 29 -2.99 8.29 16.90
N LEU A 30 -2.60 7.60 15.84
CA LEU A 30 -1.62 8.04 14.87
C LEU A 30 -2.25 8.30 13.50
N PRO A 31 -1.81 9.34 12.76
CA PRO A 31 -2.23 9.55 11.38
C PRO A 31 -1.79 8.36 10.51
N SER A 32 -2.59 8.05 9.47
CA SER A 32 -2.18 7.02 8.53
C SER A 32 -1.04 7.52 7.62
N VAL A 33 -0.23 6.58 7.11
CA VAL A 33 0.77 6.86 6.06
C VAL A 33 0.15 7.64 4.91
N THR A 34 -1.01 7.19 4.41
CA THR A 34 -1.71 7.86 3.31
C THR A 34 -2.25 9.25 3.67
N THR A 35 -2.60 9.49 4.94
CA THR A 35 -2.98 10.83 5.44
C THR A 35 -1.79 11.78 5.37
N ILE A 36 -0.61 11.35 5.80
CA ILE A 36 0.60 12.15 5.74
C ILE A 36 0.97 12.47 4.29
N LEU A 37 0.98 11.45 3.40
CA LEU A 37 1.28 11.64 1.97
C LEU A 37 0.33 12.65 1.32
N LYS A 38 -0.96 12.56 1.60
CA LYS A 38 -1.96 13.49 1.06
C LYS A 38 -1.80 14.91 1.59
N ALA A 39 -1.52 15.07 2.89
CA ALA A 39 -1.36 16.39 3.51
C ALA A 39 -0.08 17.10 3.04
N THR A 40 0.95 16.34 2.68
CA THR A 40 2.26 16.85 2.21
C THR A 40 2.46 16.69 0.70
N GLU A 41 1.35 16.56 -0.05
CA GLU A 41 1.39 16.49 -1.51
C GLU A 41 1.89 17.81 -2.12
N SER A 42 2.74 17.72 -3.16
CA SER A 42 3.26 18.91 -3.82
C SER A 42 2.17 19.70 -4.54
N GLU A 43 2.35 21.01 -4.67
CA GLU A 43 1.41 21.88 -5.39
C GLU A 43 1.28 21.49 -6.87
N GLU A 44 2.35 21.02 -7.50
CA GLU A 44 2.34 20.53 -8.88
C GLU A 44 1.41 19.31 -9.03
N LYS A 45 1.44 18.39 -8.08
CA LYS A 45 0.60 17.19 -8.09
C LYS A 45 -0.86 17.54 -7.86
N LYS A 46 -1.15 18.45 -6.92
CA LYS A 46 -2.49 19.00 -6.69
C LYS A 46 -3.03 19.68 -7.96
N ALA A 47 -2.21 20.54 -8.59
CA ALA A 47 -2.56 21.23 -9.82
C ALA A 47 -2.83 20.24 -10.97
N SER A 48 -2.01 19.19 -11.12
CA SER A 48 -2.19 18.14 -12.14
C SER A 48 -3.50 17.39 -11.94
N LEU A 49 -3.83 17.03 -10.69
CA LEU A 49 -5.11 16.37 -10.36
C LEU A 49 -6.30 17.27 -10.66
N GLN A 50 -6.20 18.57 -10.32
CA GLN A 50 -7.26 19.54 -10.60
C GLN A 50 -7.45 19.75 -12.12
N ALA A 51 -6.37 19.87 -12.88
CA ALA A 51 -6.42 19.98 -14.34
C ALA A 51 -7.04 18.72 -14.97
N TRP A 52 -6.75 17.52 -14.45
CA TRP A 52 -7.40 16.31 -14.88
C TRP A 52 -8.92 16.32 -14.61
N LYS A 53 -9.33 16.72 -13.40
CA LYS A 53 -10.76 16.84 -13.04
C LYS A 53 -11.50 17.82 -13.94
N GLN A 54 -10.88 18.96 -14.29
CA GLN A 54 -11.45 19.94 -15.21
C GLN A 54 -11.62 19.35 -16.62
N ARG A 55 -10.61 18.64 -17.15
CA ARG A 55 -10.67 18.02 -18.48
C ARG A 55 -11.70 16.88 -18.56
N ALA A 56 -11.79 16.07 -17.53
CA ALA A 56 -12.75 14.96 -17.48
C ALA A 56 -14.19 15.42 -17.20
N GLY A 57 -14.35 16.58 -16.59
CA GLY A 57 -15.59 17.05 -15.98
C GLY A 57 -15.78 16.45 -14.57
N GLN A 58 -16.26 17.28 -13.63
CA GLN A 58 -16.37 16.93 -12.20
C GLN A 58 -17.11 15.59 -11.98
N LYS A 59 -18.29 15.46 -12.59
CA LYS A 59 -19.13 14.27 -12.48
C LYS A 59 -18.43 13.01 -12.99
N GLN A 60 -17.76 13.09 -14.13
CA GLN A 60 -17.06 11.95 -14.73
C GLN A 60 -15.82 11.59 -13.91
N ALA A 61 -15.10 12.57 -13.38
CA ALA A 61 -13.95 12.33 -12.49
C ALA A 61 -14.36 11.61 -11.20
N GLU A 62 -15.51 11.95 -10.62
CA GLU A 62 -16.06 11.27 -9.44
C GLU A 62 -16.43 9.81 -9.74
N ILE A 63 -17.07 9.55 -10.88
CA ILE A 63 -17.41 8.20 -11.33
C ILE A 63 -16.14 7.37 -11.50
N ILE A 64 -15.16 7.87 -12.26
CA ILE A 64 -13.88 7.17 -12.50
C ILE A 64 -13.16 6.86 -11.17
N THR A 65 -13.14 7.82 -10.24
CA THR A 65 -12.49 7.65 -8.95
C THR A 65 -13.20 6.60 -8.09
N ARG A 66 -14.54 6.61 -8.05
CA ARG A 66 -15.34 5.64 -7.31
C ARG A 66 -15.17 4.23 -7.87
N GLU A 67 -15.26 4.07 -9.19
CA GLU A 67 -15.05 2.77 -9.85
C GLU A 67 -13.63 2.23 -9.60
N ALA A 68 -12.61 3.08 -9.68
CA ALA A 68 -11.24 2.69 -9.39
C ALA A 68 -11.07 2.27 -7.92
N SER A 69 -11.70 2.97 -6.98
CA SER A 69 -11.66 2.62 -5.55
C SER A 69 -12.36 1.29 -5.27
N SER A 70 -13.56 1.08 -5.81
CA SER A 70 -14.32 -0.17 -5.65
C SER A 70 -13.54 -1.35 -6.23
N ARG A 71 -13.03 -1.21 -7.45
CA ARG A 71 -12.21 -2.23 -8.11
C ARG A 71 -10.96 -2.58 -7.29
N GLY A 72 -10.29 -1.55 -6.75
CA GLY A 72 -9.13 -1.75 -5.89
C GLY A 72 -9.49 -2.57 -4.64
N SER A 73 -10.55 -2.19 -3.93
CA SER A 73 -10.99 -2.89 -2.72
C SER A 73 -11.33 -4.36 -2.99
N SER A 74 -12.07 -4.64 -4.06
CA SER A 74 -12.43 -6.02 -4.42
C SER A 74 -11.20 -6.85 -4.83
N MET A 75 -10.26 -6.27 -5.60
CA MET A 75 -9.02 -6.95 -5.96
C MET A 75 -8.19 -7.30 -4.70
N HIS A 76 -8.06 -6.37 -3.75
CA HIS A 76 -7.35 -6.61 -2.49
C HIS A 76 -8.02 -7.71 -1.65
N GLU A 77 -9.35 -7.76 -1.60
CA GLU A 77 -10.09 -8.82 -0.90
C GLU A 77 -9.79 -10.21 -1.49
N TYR A 78 -9.69 -10.34 -2.82
CA TYR A 78 -9.28 -11.60 -3.46
C TYR A 78 -7.84 -11.99 -3.11
N LEU A 79 -6.92 -11.02 -3.15
CA LEU A 79 -5.51 -11.26 -2.80
C LEU A 79 -5.35 -11.65 -1.32
N GLU A 80 -6.05 -10.97 -0.42
CA GLU A 80 -6.08 -11.32 1.01
C GLU A 80 -6.60 -12.75 1.22
N LYS A 81 -7.73 -13.12 0.61
CA LYS A 81 -8.26 -14.48 0.67
C LYS A 81 -7.28 -15.53 0.15
N PHE A 82 -6.56 -15.22 -0.93
CA PHE A 82 -5.51 -16.09 -1.46
C PHE A 82 -4.37 -16.27 -0.46
N LEU A 83 -3.83 -15.19 0.08
CA LEU A 83 -2.74 -15.22 1.06
C LEU A 83 -3.14 -15.99 2.34
N LEU A 84 -4.39 -15.84 2.79
CA LEU A 84 -4.92 -16.55 3.96
C LEU A 84 -5.30 -18.01 3.67
N GLY A 85 -5.12 -18.53 2.46
CA GLY A 85 -5.56 -19.86 2.07
C GLY A 85 -7.08 -20.07 2.10
N LYS A 86 -7.84 -18.97 2.06
CA LYS A 86 -9.31 -18.96 2.13
C LYS A 86 -9.98 -18.80 0.77
N LEU A 87 -9.20 -18.74 -0.30
CA LEU A 87 -9.76 -18.66 -1.65
C LEU A 87 -10.35 -20.03 -2.01
N ASN A 88 -11.64 -20.19 -1.85
CA ASN A 88 -12.35 -21.31 -2.46
C ASN A 88 -12.28 -21.09 -3.97
N LEU A 89 -11.55 -21.97 -4.65
CA LEU A 89 -11.60 -22.12 -6.09
C LEU A 89 -12.97 -22.73 -6.43
N ASP A 90 -14.04 -21.94 -6.30
CA ASP A 90 -15.33 -22.33 -6.84
C ASP A 90 -15.15 -22.51 -8.33
N LEU A 91 -15.28 -23.77 -8.77
CA LEU A 91 -15.14 -24.20 -10.17
C LEU A 91 -16.12 -23.53 -11.14
N LEU A 92 -17.10 -22.80 -10.62
CA LEU A 92 -18.05 -21.95 -11.34
C LEU A 92 -17.68 -20.46 -11.27
N GLY A 93 -16.40 -20.20 -11.35
CA GLY A 93 -15.71 -18.95 -11.13
C GLY A 93 -16.44 -17.70 -11.53
N ASP A 94 -16.64 -16.84 -10.56
CA ASP A 94 -16.96 -15.44 -10.73
C ASP A 94 -15.86 -14.77 -11.57
N ASN A 95 -16.05 -14.68 -12.88
CA ASN A 95 -15.10 -14.07 -13.83
C ASN A 95 -15.18 -12.54 -13.77
N THR A 96 -15.18 -11.98 -12.56
CA THR A 96 -15.11 -10.53 -12.40
C THR A 96 -13.74 -10.01 -12.84
N ARG A 97 -13.72 -8.77 -13.30
CA ARG A 97 -12.47 -8.08 -13.67
C ARG A 97 -11.49 -8.05 -12.51
N GLU A 98 -11.98 -7.81 -11.31
CA GLU A 98 -11.20 -7.71 -10.08
C GLU A 98 -10.51 -9.03 -9.75
N ARG A 99 -11.20 -10.14 -9.95
CA ARG A 99 -10.62 -11.47 -9.79
C ARG A 99 -9.55 -11.73 -10.84
N MET A 100 -9.83 -11.46 -12.11
CA MET A 100 -8.82 -11.62 -13.17
C MET A 100 -7.56 -10.78 -12.91
N MET A 101 -7.72 -9.56 -12.39
CA MET A 101 -6.58 -8.72 -11.98
C MET A 101 -5.81 -9.35 -10.82
N ALA A 102 -6.51 -9.87 -9.80
CA ALA A 102 -5.88 -10.58 -8.68
C ALA A 102 -5.13 -11.84 -9.16
N ASP A 103 -5.74 -12.62 -10.05
CA ASP A 103 -5.11 -13.80 -10.65
C ASP A 103 -3.81 -13.44 -11.40
N GLN A 104 -3.79 -12.31 -12.13
CA GLN A 104 -2.56 -11.81 -12.77
C GLN A 104 -1.46 -11.50 -11.75
N ILE A 105 -1.81 -10.89 -10.62
CA ILE A 105 -0.86 -10.61 -9.54
C ILE A 105 -0.39 -11.93 -8.89
N ILE A 106 -1.28 -12.86 -8.63
CA ILE A 106 -0.95 -14.16 -8.04
C ILE A 106 0.02 -14.92 -8.93
N GLU A 107 -0.33 -15.12 -10.20
CA GLU A 107 0.44 -15.95 -11.12
C GLU A 107 1.79 -15.33 -11.48
N ASN A 108 1.83 -14.02 -11.75
CA ASN A 108 3.04 -13.37 -12.23
C ASN A 108 3.86 -12.71 -11.12
N GLY A 109 3.23 -12.36 -9.99
CA GLY A 109 3.85 -11.60 -8.91
C GLY A 109 4.14 -12.42 -7.65
N LEU A 110 3.27 -13.34 -7.25
CA LEU A 110 3.39 -14.04 -5.98
C LEU A 110 3.86 -15.49 -6.12
N ARG A 111 3.30 -16.25 -7.06
CA ARG A 111 3.63 -17.67 -7.24
C ARG A 111 5.11 -17.86 -7.53
N ASN A 112 5.77 -18.76 -6.78
CA ASN A 112 7.20 -19.05 -6.83
C ASN A 112 8.14 -17.85 -6.55
N LYS A 113 7.62 -16.77 -5.94
CA LYS A 113 8.40 -15.59 -5.54
C LYS A 113 8.19 -15.22 -4.08
N LEU A 114 6.97 -15.38 -3.58
CA LEU A 114 6.66 -15.19 -2.17
C LEU A 114 6.99 -16.48 -1.43
N ASP A 115 8.06 -16.46 -0.65
CA ASP A 115 8.58 -17.63 0.08
C ASP A 115 7.86 -17.81 1.42
N GLU A 116 7.80 -16.72 2.21
CA GLU A 116 7.13 -16.70 3.51
C GLU A 116 6.16 -15.51 3.61
N ILE A 117 5.06 -15.73 4.33
CA ILE A 117 4.14 -14.68 4.77
C ILE A 117 4.30 -14.53 6.28
N TRP A 118 4.68 -13.34 6.73
CA TRP A 118 4.72 -12.98 8.15
C TRP A 118 3.45 -12.29 8.62
N GLY A 119 2.79 -11.55 7.72
CA GLY A 119 1.53 -10.87 7.95
C GLY A 119 0.84 -10.45 6.67
N CYS A 120 -0.50 -10.45 6.72
CA CYS A 120 -1.40 -9.97 5.69
C CYS A 120 -2.34 -8.96 6.33
N GLU A 121 -2.57 -7.80 5.70
CA GLU A 121 -3.28 -6.65 6.29
C GLU A 121 -2.74 -6.30 7.69
N ALA A 122 -1.42 -6.48 7.86
CA ALA A 122 -0.77 -6.32 9.16
C ALA A 122 -0.65 -4.84 9.54
N THR A 123 -1.09 -4.52 10.77
CA THR A 123 -0.91 -3.18 11.32
C THR A 123 0.57 -2.94 11.64
N LEU A 124 1.14 -1.92 11.01
CA LEU A 124 2.48 -1.43 11.25
C LEU A 124 2.41 0.01 11.76
N TYR A 125 3.27 0.35 12.70
CA TYR A 125 3.33 1.70 13.23
C TYR A 125 4.75 2.12 13.56
N TYR A 126 5.01 3.41 13.45
CA TYR A 126 6.19 4.04 13.97
C TYR A 126 5.78 4.83 15.22
N PRO A 127 6.25 4.46 16.42
CA PRO A 127 5.81 5.07 17.68
C PRO A 127 5.83 6.60 17.64
N GLY A 128 4.72 7.23 18.05
CA GLY A 128 4.56 8.67 18.09
C GLY A 128 4.47 9.38 16.74
N LYS A 129 4.51 8.67 15.60
CA LYS A 129 4.60 9.33 14.29
C LYS A 129 3.49 8.92 13.31
N TYR A 130 3.32 7.65 13.01
CA TYR A 130 2.32 7.20 12.03
C TYR A 130 1.99 5.72 12.18
N ALA A 131 0.89 5.31 11.55
CA ALA A 131 0.53 3.91 11.46
C ALA A 131 -0.15 3.59 10.12
N GLY A 132 -0.38 2.31 9.85
CA GLY A 132 -1.14 1.84 8.70
C GLY A 132 -1.20 0.33 8.63
N ALA A 133 -1.88 -0.20 7.63
CA ALA A 133 -1.89 -1.62 7.32
C ALA A 133 -1.12 -1.84 6.02
N THR A 134 -0.18 -2.80 6.05
CA THR A 134 0.50 -3.26 4.84
C THR A 134 -0.25 -4.46 4.26
N ASP A 135 -0.38 -4.53 2.94
CA ASP A 135 -1.08 -5.63 2.29
C ASP A 135 -0.44 -6.98 2.60
N CYS A 136 0.90 -7.05 2.52
CA CYS A 136 1.65 -8.24 2.91
C CYS A 136 3.07 -7.86 3.37
N VAL A 137 3.59 -8.61 4.32
CA VAL A 137 4.99 -8.56 4.74
C VAL A 137 5.50 -9.99 4.90
N GLY A 138 6.74 -10.25 4.45
CA GLY A 138 7.31 -11.58 4.50
C GLY A 138 8.66 -11.68 3.79
N VAL A 139 8.94 -12.86 3.23
CA VAL A 139 10.12 -13.12 2.41
C VAL A 139 9.72 -13.25 0.96
N TYR A 140 10.30 -12.42 0.10
CA TYR A 140 10.04 -12.39 -1.34
C TYR A 140 11.36 -12.48 -2.10
N GLU A 141 11.49 -13.52 -2.95
CA GLU A 141 12.75 -13.82 -3.65
C GLU A 141 13.94 -13.84 -2.68
N ASN A 142 13.78 -14.54 -1.55
CA ASN A 142 14.76 -14.74 -0.48
C ASN A 142 15.16 -13.46 0.29
N LYS A 143 14.39 -12.37 0.21
CA LYS A 143 14.64 -11.12 0.96
C LYS A 143 13.44 -10.72 1.81
N GLU A 144 13.71 -10.18 3.00
CA GLU A 144 12.69 -9.55 3.85
C GLU A 144 12.07 -8.35 3.14
N THR A 145 10.75 -8.36 2.92
CA THR A 145 10.11 -7.47 1.94
C THR A 145 8.73 -6.98 2.41
N ILE A 146 8.45 -5.70 2.17
CA ILE A 146 7.09 -5.15 2.12
C ILE A 146 6.52 -5.36 0.72
N ILE A 147 5.34 -5.93 0.65
CA ILE A 147 4.63 -6.20 -0.60
C ILE A 147 3.33 -5.40 -0.61
N ASP A 148 3.13 -4.63 -1.66
CA ASP A 148 1.99 -3.73 -1.80
C ASP A 148 1.27 -4.00 -3.12
N PHE A 149 -0.04 -4.17 -3.07
CA PHE A 149 -0.87 -4.43 -4.23
C PHE A 149 -1.48 -3.14 -4.75
N LYS A 150 -1.45 -2.95 -6.05
CA LYS A 150 -2.04 -1.76 -6.67
C LYS A 150 -2.86 -2.12 -7.90
N GLN A 151 -3.95 -1.41 -8.07
CA GLN A 151 -4.70 -1.39 -9.31
C GLN A 151 -4.52 -0.06 -10.04
N SER A 152 -4.63 -0.07 -11.35
CA SER A 152 -4.57 1.15 -12.15
C SER A 152 -5.48 1.07 -13.38
N ASN A 153 -5.92 2.23 -13.87
CA ASN A 153 -6.64 2.31 -15.15
C ASN A 153 -5.72 2.11 -16.36
N LYS A 154 -4.43 2.42 -16.21
CA LYS A 154 -3.40 2.36 -17.27
C LYS A 154 -2.07 1.92 -16.69
N PRO A 155 -1.17 1.38 -17.49
CA PRO A 155 0.21 1.10 -17.07
C PRO A 155 0.87 2.33 -16.46
N LYS A 156 1.73 2.10 -15.47
CA LYS A 156 2.51 3.14 -14.79
C LYS A 156 3.96 3.11 -15.24
N LYS A 157 4.60 4.28 -15.20
CA LYS A 157 6.04 4.38 -15.26
C LYS A 157 6.61 4.50 -13.85
N ASP A 158 7.86 4.11 -13.67
CA ASP A 158 8.57 4.16 -12.38
C ASP A 158 8.51 5.57 -11.75
N GLU A 159 8.72 6.59 -12.56
CA GLU A 159 8.69 7.99 -12.14
C GLU A 159 7.32 8.53 -11.70
N TRP A 160 6.24 7.76 -11.91
CA TRP A 160 4.87 8.18 -11.55
C TRP A 160 4.34 7.54 -10.26
N ILE A 161 5.15 6.72 -9.60
CA ILE A 161 4.72 5.92 -8.46
C ILE A 161 5.48 6.21 -7.17
N ASP A 162 6.08 7.40 -7.07
CA ASP A 162 6.81 7.83 -5.87
C ASP A 162 6.02 7.65 -4.58
N ASP A 163 4.70 7.94 -4.59
CA ASP A 163 3.85 7.74 -3.41
C ASP A 163 3.74 6.27 -3.00
N TYR A 164 3.77 5.34 -3.95
CA TYR A 164 3.76 3.91 -3.62
C TYR A 164 5.08 3.50 -2.97
N TYR A 165 6.20 4.02 -3.48
CA TYR A 165 7.51 3.81 -2.87
C TYR A 165 7.60 4.43 -1.47
N LEU A 166 7.10 5.65 -1.29
CA LEU A 166 7.03 6.30 0.03
C LEU A 166 6.18 5.50 1.02
N GLN A 167 5.05 4.97 0.57
CA GLN A 167 4.18 4.12 1.39
C GLN A 167 4.89 2.84 1.82
N CYS A 168 5.50 2.12 0.91
CA CYS A 168 6.26 0.91 1.21
C CYS A 168 7.46 1.19 2.13
N ALA A 169 8.18 2.28 1.87
CA ALA A 169 9.32 2.71 2.69
C ALA A 169 8.91 3.04 4.13
N ALA A 170 7.75 3.69 4.31
CA ALA A 170 7.17 3.95 5.62
C ALA A 170 6.88 2.64 6.37
N TYR A 171 6.31 1.65 5.71
CA TYR A 171 6.02 0.35 6.33
C TYR A 171 7.28 -0.43 6.65
N ALA A 172 8.27 -0.46 5.76
CA ALA A 172 9.56 -1.09 6.03
C ALA A 172 10.27 -0.46 7.24
N LEU A 173 10.28 0.88 7.31
CA LEU A 173 10.88 1.62 8.42
C LEU A 173 10.14 1.33 9.75
N ALA A 174 8.81 1.33 9.75
CA ALA A 174 8.00 1.03 10.92
C ALA A 174 8.27 -0.40 11.42
N HIS A 175 8.30 -1.38 10.52
CA HIS A 175 8.56 -2.77 10.85
C HIS A 175 9.97 -2.95 11.43
N ASN A 176 10.98 -2.39 10.77
CA ASN A 176 12.36 -2.47 11.25
C ASN A 176 12.51 -1.82 12.64
N THR A 177 11.84 -0.69 12.88
CA THR A 177 11.90 0.04 14.15
C THR A 177 11.26 -0.75 15.30
N VAL A 178 10.09 -1.34 15.07
CA VAL A 178 9.34 -2.00 16.15
C VAL A 178 9.81 -3.43 16.39
N TYR A 179 10.18 -4.14 15.34
CA TYR A 179 10.50 -5.58 15.42
C TYR A 179 11.98 -5.91 15.30
N GLY A 180 12.83 -4.91 15.04
CA GLY A 180 14.26 -5.14 14.83
C GLY A 180 14.57 -5.98 13.59
N SER A 181 13.69 -6.00 12.62
CA SER A 181 13.89 -6.70 11.34
C SER A 181 14.82 -5.93 10.42
N ASN A 182 15.20 -6.54 9.31
CA ASN A 182 16.08 -5.93 8.31
C ASN A 182 15.41 -5.92 6.94
N ILE A 183 14.22 -5.33 6.85
CA ILE A 183 13.54 -5.15 5.57
C ILE A 183 14.29 -4.10 4.76
N THR A 184 14.94 -4.56 3.69
CA THR A 184 15.74 -3.74 2.77
C THR A 184 15.17 -3.73 1.36
N GLN A 185 14.00 -4.34 1.16
CA GLN A 185 13.32 -4.47 -0.13
C GLN A 185 11.83 -4.15 0.02
N ALA A 186 11.27 -3.54 -1.01
CA ALA A 186 9.83 -3.47 -1.17
C ALA A 186 9.46 -3.74 -2.63
N VAL A 187 8.32 -4.39 -2.84
CA VAL A 187 7.79 -4.69 -4.16
C VAL A 187 6.35 -4.22 -4.28
N ILE A 188 6.05 -3.58 -5.40
CA ILE A 188 4.70 -3.16 -5.77
C ILE A 188 4.27 -4.05 -6.93
N LEU A 189 3.19 -4.80 -6.70
CA LEU A 189 2.58 -5.66 -7.69
C LEU A 189 1.30 -4.99 -8.18
N LEU A 190 1.35 -4.48 -9.40
CA LEU A 190 0.28 -3.68 -9.99
C LEU A 190 -0.40 -4.44 -11.13
N CYS A 191 -1.72 -4.40 -11.16
CA CYS A 191 -2.47 -4.84 -12.33
C CYS A 191 -3.39 -3.73 -12.84
N THR A 192 -3.41 -3.55 -14.17
CA THR A 192 -4.34 -2.60 -14.79
C THR A 192 -5.72 -3.23 -14.97
N LYS A 193 -6.75 -2.38 -15.15
CA LYS A 193 -8.11 -2.84 -15.46
C LYS A 193 -8.21 -3.72 -16.73
N ASP A 194 -7.20 -3.67 -17.58
CA ASP A 194 -7.10 -4.46 -18.81
C ASP A 194 -6.16 -5.67 -18.65
N ASN A 195 -5.96 -6.11 -17.38
CA ASN A 195 -5.17 -7.28 -16.97
C ASN A 195 -3.67 -7.21 -17.33
N MET A 196 -3.10 -6.01 -17.49
CA MET A 196 -1.66 -5.87 -17.67
C MET A 196 -0.98 -5.84 -16.30
N PHE A 197 -0.15 -6.85 -16.03
CA PHE A 197 0.65 -6.93 -14.82
C PHE A 197 1.92 -6.10 -14.94
N GLN A 198 2.28 -5.40 -13.86
CA GLN A 198 3.55 -4.70 -13.70
C GLN A 198 4.13 -4.97 -12.30
N ARG A 199 5.43 -5.12 -12.24
CA ARG A 199 6.20 -5.27 -11.00
C ARG A 199 7.19 -4.14 -10.88
N PHE A 200 7.17 -3.45 -9.75
CA PHE A 200 8.16 -2.43 -9.41
C PHE A 200 8.85 -2.83 -8.12
N LEU A 201 10.15 -2.72 -8.10
CA LEU A 201 10.99 -3.14 -6.99
C LEU A 201 11.91 -1.99 -6.59
N ILE A 202 12.00 -1.74 -5.29
CA ILE A 202 13.03 -0.88 -4.72
C ILE A 202 13.77 -1.62 -3.61
N GLU A 203 15.06 -1.44 -3.53
CA GLU A 203 15.91 -2.09 -2.53
C GLU A 203 17.13 -1.25 -2.17
N GLY A 204 17.80 -1.62 -1.08
CA GLY A 204 19.06 -1.04 -0.65
C GLY A 204 18.98 0.47 -0.43
N ASP A 205 19.93 1.20 -0.98
CA ASP A 205 20.05 2.66 -0.81
C ASP A 205 18.82 3.40 -1.34
N ARG A 206 18.24 2.94 -2.45
CA ARG A 206 17.02 3.57 -2.99
C ARG A 206 15.85 3.48 -2.00
N LEU A 207 15.64 2.33 -1.36
CA LEU A 207 14.61 2.20 -0.33
C LEU A 207 14.91 3.12 0.87
N LYS A 208 16.17 3.19 1.29
CA LYS A 208 16.62 4.06 2.37
C LYS A 208 16.39 5.54 2.06
N ASP A 209 16.62 5.97 0.82
CA ASP A 209 16.32 7.33 0.39
C ASP A 209 14.82 7.65 0.50
N TYR A 210 13.94 6.70 0.11
CA TYR A 210 12.50 6.87 0.28
C TYR A 210 12.07 6.86 1.76
N GLN A 211 12.74 6.12 2.64
CA GLN A 211 12.51 6.19 4.07
C GLN A 211 12.83 7.58 4.63
N ASN A 212 13.97 8.15 4.24
CA ASN A 212 14.37 9.52 4.64
C ASN A 212 13.37 10.55 4.11
N LYS A 213 13.01 10.49 2.83
CA LYS A 213 11.99 11.38 2.23
C LYS A 213 10.64 11.26 2.94
N PHE A 214 10.24 10.07 3.36
CA PHE A 214 9.00 9.91 4.11
C PHE A 214 9.09 10.52 5.51
N LEU A 215 10.21 10.39 6.21
CA LEU A 215 10.42 11.06 7.50
C LEU A 215 10.38 12.59 7.38
N GLU A 216 10.93 13.18 6.32
CA GLU A 216 10.79 14.61 6.03
C GLU A 216 9.31 15.02 5.89
N LYS A 217 8.51 14.20 5.19
CA LYS A 217 7.06 14.42 5.10
C LYS A 217 6.34 14.29 6.45
N VAL A 218 6.76 13.39 7.30
CA VAL A 218 6.25 13.27 8.68
C VAL A 218 6.51 14.58 9.45
N GLU A 219 7.74 15.08 9.42
CA GLU A 219 8.09 16.35 10.10
C GLU A 219 7.30 17.54 9.52
N GLN A 220 7.17 17.62 8.20
CA GLN A 220 6.34 18.64 7.53
C GLN A 220 4.87 18.56 7.98
N PHE A 221 4.30 17.36 8.05
CA PHE A 221 2.93 17.14 8.49
C PHE A 221 2.69 17.65 9.92
N TYR A 222 3.57 17.31 10.84
CA TYR A 222 3.44 17.75 12.22
C TYR A 222 3.74 19.24 12.41
N ALA A 223 4.65 19.81 11.63
CA ALA A 223 4.91 21.25 11.64
C ALA A 223 3.67 22.06 11.20
N GLN A 224 2.98 21.63 10.13
CA GLN A 224 1.74 22.25 9.67
C GLN A 224 0.63 22.23 10.73
N ARG A 225 0.54 21.16 11.53
CA ARG A 225 -0.46 21.02 12.59
C ARG A 225 -0.17 21.81 13.87
N ARG A 226 1.08 22.14 14.11
CA ARG A 226 1.46 23.02 15.23
C ARG A 226 1.28 24.50 14.91
N ALA A 227 1.22 24.86 13.64
CA ALA A 227 1.06 26.23 13.16
C ALA A 227 -0.42 26.67 13.02
N ASN A 228 -1.36 25.72 13.09
CA ASN A 228 -2.82 25.92 13.07
C ASN A 228 -3.41 25.70 14.45
#